data_102fe4e2915e77bd2851e5b812edf257
#
_entry.id   102fe4e2915e77bd2851e5b812edf257
#
_cell.length_a   1.000
_cell.length_b   1.000
_cell.length_c   1.000
_cell.angle_alpha   90.00
_cell.angle_beta   90.00
_cell.angle_gamma   90.00
#
_symmetry.space_group_name_H-M   'P 1'
#
loop_
_entity.id
_entity.type
_entity.pdbx_description
1 polymer ?
#
loop_
_entity_poly.entity_id
_entity_poly.type
_entity_poly.pdbx_seq_one_letter_code
_entity_poly.pdbx_strand_id
1 'polypeptide(L)'
;MTDHRESPSGVRLGVLFDVDGTLVDTNYHHTMAWWQAFRRFGHDVPLSRIHRAVGMGGDKLIAHLLGDDRDTDQDEELDSTHGAVFATHWPELRAFDGATDIIRRCVDDGLIVVLASSASQQDVAVARKIIDADDAITAATSSEDAESTKPSPDILQAALDAGDLEATNVVFIGDSVWDVIAASKLNIPTIALTSGGTSEAELRDAGAVTVYRDIRELLEACDSGAIRDLAAS
;
A
#
# COMPACT_ATOMS: atom_id res chain seq x y z
N MET A 1 13.50 -27.83 8.05
CA MET A 1 13.30 -27.48 9.48
C MET A 1 14.03 -26.17 9.67
N THR A 2 13.34 -25.07 9.42
CA THR A 2 13.86 -23.71 9.60
C THR A 2 13.61 -23.31 11.04
N ASP A 3 14.70 -23.12 11.75
CA ASP A 3 14.74 -22.67 13.15
C ASP A 3 14.28 -21.20 13.20
N HIS A 4 13.02 -20.99 13.56
CA HIS A 4 12.50 -19.64 13.85
C HIS A 4 13.18 -19.20 15.14
N ARG A 5 14.16 -18.31 15.04
CA ARG A 5 14.75 -17.63 16.18
C ARG A 5 13.68 -16.75 16.83
N GLU A 6 12.99 -17.28 17.84
CA GLU A 6 12.16 -16.50 18.75
C GLU A 6 13.02 -15.39 19.37
N SER A 7 12.55 -14.15 19.25
CA SER A 7 13.13 -13.03 20.00
C SER A 7 13.04 -13.32 21.50
N PRO A 8 14.04 -12.94 22.32
CA PRO A 8 14.09 -13.27 23.75
C PRO A 8 12.94 -12.72 24.61
N SER A 9 12.09 -11.86 24.06
CA SER A 9 10.97 -11.20 24.74
C SER A 9 9.60 -11.74 24.37
N GLY A 10 9.46 -12.68 23.44
CA GLY A 10 8.16 -13.15 22.93
C GLY A 10 7.39 -12.11 22.11
N VAL A 11 7.93 -10.90 21.88
CA VAL A 11 7.32 -9.85 21.08
C VAL A 11 7.51 -10.15 19.60
N ARG A 12 6.42 -10.15 18.84
CA ARG A 12 6.43 -10.32 17.39
C ARG A 12 6.55 -8.95 16.73
N LEU A 13 7.62 -8.73 16.01
CA LEU A 13 7.83 -7.52 15.22
C LEU A 13 7.36 -7.75 13.78
N GLY A 14 6.78 -6.75 13.15
CA GLY A 14 6.28 -6.85 11.79
C GLY A 14 6.52 -5.62 10.93
N VAL A 15 6.34 -5.81 9.64
CA VAL A 15 6.29 -4.75 8.65
C VAL A 15 5.05 -4.94 7.78
N LEU A 16 4.28 -3.88 7.66
CA LEU A 16 3.14 -3.83 6.75
C LEU A 16 3.60 -3.07 5.50
N PHE A 17 3.40 -3.65 4.33
CA PHE A 17 3.70 -2.99 3.05
C PHE A 17 2.40 -2.63 2.33
N ASP A 18 2.30 -1.40 1.88
CA ASP A 18 1.45 -1.08 0.75
C ASP A 18 2.00 -1.73 -0.53
N VAL A 19 1.19 -1.82 -1.57
CA VAL A 19 1.52 -2.53 -2.81
C VAL A 19 1.67 -1.58 -3.98
N ASP A 20 0.64 -0.78 -4.24
CA ASP A 20 0.52 0.06 -5.43
C ASP A 20 1.36 1.33 -5.30
N GLY A 21 2.37 1.52 -6.17
CA GLY A 21 3.33 2.63 -6.05
C GLY A 21 4.44 2.38 -5.03
N THR A 22 4.32 1.34 -4.21
CA THR A 22 5.29 0.93 -3.18
C THR A 22 6.14 -0.25 -3.63
N LEU A 23 5.53 -1.39 -3.90
CA LEU A 23 6.21 -2.62 -4.36
C LEU A 23 6.06 -2.85 -5.86
N VAL A 24 4.96 -2.39 -6.46
CA VAL A 24 4.64 -2.54 -7.88
C VAL A 24 4.37 -1.17 -8.50
N ASP A 25 4.88 -0.93 -9.69
CA ASP A 25 4.69 0.32 -10.45
C ASP A 25 3.30 0.33 -11.11
N THR A 26 2.29 0.80 -10.36
CA THR A 26 0.88 0.75 -10.74
C THR A 26 0.18 2.10 -10.75
N ASN A 27 0.69 3.12 -10.03
CA ASN A 27 -0.04 4.37 -9.78
C ASN A 27 -0.50 5.09 -11.04
N TYR A 28 0.35 5.16 -12.07
CA TYR A 28 -0.04 5.78 -13.34
C TYR A 28 -1.01 4.92 -14.15
N HIS A 29 -0.93 3.60 -14.03
CA HIS A 29 -1.91 2.68 -14.63
C HIS A 29 -3.29 2.87 -13.98
N HIS A 30 -3.36 2.94 -12.65
CA HIS A 30 -4.59 3.27 -11.93
C HIS A 30 -5.12 4.66 -12.32
N THR A 31 -4.23 5.67 -12.39
CA THR A 31 -4.60 7.03 -12.81
C THR A 31 -5.28 7.02 -14.18
N MET A 32 -4.72 6.30 -15.15
CA MET A 32 -5.27 6.21 -16.50
C MET A 32 -6.57 5.42 -16.54
N ALA A 33 -6.68 4.33 -15.77
CA ALA A 33 -7.89 3.53 -15.68
C ALA A 33 -9.05 4.34 -15.07
N TRP A 34 -8.81 5.05 -13.96
CA TRP A 34 -9.78 5.97 -13.37
C TRP A 34 -10.19 7.10 -14.31
N TRP A 35 -9.22 7.69 -15.01
CA TRP A 35 -9.52 8.74 -15.98
C TRP A 35 -10.45 8.24 -17.08
N GLN A 36 -10.23 7.02 -17.60
CA GLN A 36 -11.11 6.41 -18.60
C GLN A 36 -12.49 6.11 -18.04
N ALA A 37 -12.57 5.60 -16.80
CA ALA A 37 -13.83 5.36 -16.11
C ALA A 37 -14.63 6.67 -15.96
N PHE A 38 -14.04 7.71 -15.38
CA PHE A 38 -14.70 9.00 -15.23
C PHE A 38 -15.19 9.58 -16.55
N ARG A 39 -14.37 9.55 -17.60
CA ARG A 39 -14.74 10.03 -18.93
C ARG A 39 -15.93 9.28 -19.52
N ARG A 40 -16.03 7.97 -19.30
CA ARG A 40 -17.12 7.13 -19.80
C ARG A 40 -18.47 7.54 -19.17
N PHE A 41 -18.45 8.00 -17.92
CA PHE A 41 -19.63 8.47 -17.20
C PHE A 41 -19.83 10.00 -17.28
N GLY A 42 -19.08 10.68 -18.15
CA GLY A 42 -19.28 12.12 -18.41
C GLY A 42 -18.60 13.05 -17.42
N HIS A 43 -17.73 12.53 -16.52
CA HIS A 43 -16.98 13.33 -15.57
C HIS A 43 -15.64 13.77 -16.17
N ASP A 44 -15.34 15.07 -16.08
CA ASP A 44 -14.09 15.66 -16.55
C ASP A 44 -13.16 15.96 -15.36
N VAL A 45 -12.49 14.91 -14.86
CA VAL A 45 -11.53 15.02 -13.76
C VAL A 45 -10.11 15.07 -14.31
N PRO A 46 -9.30 16.10 -13.97
CA PRO A 46 -7.91 16.19 -14.41
C PRO A 46 -7.06 15.02 -13.90
N LEU A 47 -6.19 14.46 -14.75
CA LEU A 47 -5.27 13.38 -14.41
C LEU A 47 -4.45 13.66 -13.14
N SER A 48 -3.99 14.89 -12.96
CA SER A 48 -3.23 15.28 -11.76
C SER A 48 -4.03 15.18 -10.46
N ARG A 49 -5.36 15.40 -10.50
CA ARG A 49 -6.23 15.21 -9.35
C ARG A 49 -6.46 13.72 -9.08
N ILE A 50 -6.65 12.94 -10.15
CA ILE A 50 -6.83 11.49 -10.04
C ILE A 50 -5.56 10.86 -9.44
N HIS A 51 -4.37 11.19 -9.98
CA HIS A 51 -3.10 10.68 -9.47
C HIS A 51 -2.93 10.93 -7.97
N ARG A 52 -3.29 12.12 -7.49
CA ARG A 52 -3.20 12.45 -6.06
C ARG A 52 -4.20 11.72 -5.18
N ALA A 53 -5.25 11.16 -5.76
CA ALA A 53 -6.24 10.35 -5.05
C ALA A 53 -5.91 8.84 -5.10
N VAL A 54 -4.99 8.41 -5.98
CA VAL A 54 -4.49 7.03 -6.00
C VAL A 54 -3.83 6.72 -4.66
N GLY A 55 -4.04 5.51 -4.15
CA GLY A 55 -3.73 5.09 -2.78
C GLY A 55 -4.96 5.04 -1.87
N MET A 56 -6.05 5.77 -2.22
CA MET A 56 -7.38 5.48 -1.70
C MET A 56 -7.97 4.26 -2.44
N GLY A 57 -8.86 3.51 -1.81
CA GLY A 57 -9.73 2.60 -2.54
C GLY A 57 -10.86 3.31 -3.27
N GLY A 58 -11.51 2.62 -4.19
CA GLY A 58 -12.55 3.18 -5.06
C GLY A 58 -13.68 3.87 -4.29
N ASP A 59 -14.10 3.30 -3.16
CA ASP A 59 -15.12 3.83 -2.25
C ASP A 59 -14.82 5.26 -1.76
N LYS A 60 -13.56 5.59 -1.53
CA LYS A 60 -13.13 6.91 -1.07
C LYS A 60 -12.71 7.83 -2.23
N LEU A 61 -12.05 7.27 -3.24
CA LEU A 61 -11.53 8.02 -4.38
C LEU A 61 -12.63 8.70 -5.17
N ILE A 62 -13.73 8.01 -5.45
CA ILE A 62 -14.88 8.55 -6.20
C ILE A 62 -15.48 9.73 -5.44
N ALA A 63 -15.78 9.55 -4.14
CA ALA A 63 -16.32 10.60 -3.29
C ALA A 63 -15.37 11.81 -3.20
N HIS A 64 -14.06 11.56 -3.03
CA HIS A 64 -13.05 12.61 -2.94
C HIS A 64 -12.95 13.47 -4.22
N LEU A 65 -13.10 12.85 -5.38
CA LEU A 65 -12.92 13.53 -6.67
C LEU A 65 -14.20 14.20 -7.19
N LEU A 66 -15.36 13.58 -6.98
CA LEU A 66 -16.65 14.06 -7.48
C LEU A 66 -17.45 14.86 -6.45
N GLY A 67 -17.13 14.72 -5.15
CA GLY A 67 -17.85 15.41 -4.07
C GLY A 67 -19.12 14.68 -3.60
N ASP A 68 -19.75 15.26 -2.56
CA ASP A 68 -20.92 14.65 -1.92
C ASP A 68 -22.22 14.81 -2.75
N ASP A 69 -22.28 15.78 -3.65
CA ASP A 69 -23.44 16.03 -4.52
C ASP A 69 -23.49 15.11 -5.76
N ARG A 70 -22.55 14.14 -5.89
CA ARG A 70 -22.52 13.20 -7.01
C ARG A 70 -23.70 12.24 -7.00
N ASP A 71 -23.99 11.68 -8.15
CA ASP A 71 -24.93 10.56 -8.30
C ASP A 71 -24.27 9.27 -7.78
N THR A 72 -24.59 8.89 -6.54
CA THR A 72 -24.01 7.71 -5.87
C THR A 72 -24.47 6.38 -6.50
N ASP A 73 -25.54 6.37 -7.30
CA ASP A 73 -25.98 5.17 -8.02
C ASP A 73 -24.96 4.75 -9.09
N GLN A 74 -24.05 5.65 -9.50
CA GLN A 74 -23.01 5.38 -10.48
C GLN A 74 -21.70 4.87 -9.83
N ASP A 75 -21.53 4.94 -8.52
CA ASP A 75 -20.26 4.64 -7.85
C ASP A 75 -19.79 3.20 -8.14
N GLU A 76 -20.68 2.21 -8.06
CA GLU A 76 -20.36 0.80 -8.32
C GLU A 76 -19.96 0.57 -9.78
N GLU A 77 -20.64 1.20 -10.75
CA GLU A 77 -20.31 1.08 -12.16
C GLU A 77 -18.99 1.79 -12.51
N LEU A 78 -18.68 2.92 -11.85
CA LEU A 78 -17.41 3.62 -11.98
C LEU A 78 -16.26 2.76 -11.50
N ASP A 79 -16.38 2.17 -10.30
CA ASP A 79 -15.36 1.31 -9.72
C ASP A 79 -15.17 0.03 -10.54
N SER A 80 -16.24 -0.62 -10.93
CA SER A 80 -16.20 -1.80 -11.82
C SER A 80 -15.55 -1.49 -13.18
N THR A 81 -15.84 -0.30 -13.75
CA THR A 81 -15.24 0.15 -15.00
C THR A 81 -13.75 0.41 -14.83
N HIS A 82 -13.32 1.06 -13.72
CA HIS A 82 -11.92 1.21 -13.39
C HIS A 82 -11.21 -0.15 -13.32
N GLY A 83 -11.74 -1.10 -12.55
CA GLY A 83 -11.17 -2.44 -12.43
C GLY A 83 -11.03 -3.16 -13.76
N ALA A 84 -12.06 -3.10 -14.62
CA ALA A 84 -12.02 -3.71 -15.94
C ALA A 84 -10.95 -3.08 -16.85
N VAL A 85 -10.78 -1.76 -16.81
CA VAL A 85 -9.73 -1.06 -17.57
C VAL A 85 -8.36 -1.38 -17.01
N PHE A 86 -8.19 -1.32 -15.67
CA PHE A 86 -6.92 -1.61 -15.01
C PHE A 86 -6.44 -3.04 -15.30
N ALA A 87 -7.34 -4.02 -15.31
CA ALA A 87 -7.00 -5.40 -15.62
C ALA A 87 -6.37 -5.56 -17.03
N THR A 88 -6.64 -4.68 -17.96
CA THR A 88 -5.98 -4.71 -19.29
C THR A 88 -4.49 -4.39 -19.22
N HIS A 89 -4.03 -3.73 -18.13
CA HIS A 89 -2.64 -3.37 -17.92
C HIS A 89 -1.84 -4.42 -17.14
N TRP A 90 -2.46 -5.45 -16.54
CA TRP A 90 -1.74 -6.48 -15.77
C TRP A 90 -0.50 -7.07 -16.45
N PRO A 91 -0.51 -7.34 -17.80
CA PRO A 91 0.69 -7.87 -18.46
C PRO A 91 1.87 -6.88 -18.50
N GLU A 92 1.60 -5.60 -18.32
CA GLU A 92 2.59 -4.51 -18.39
C GLU A 92 3.19 -4.19 -17.02
N LEU A 93 2.52 -4.57 -15.92
CA LEU A 93 2.95 -4.25 -14.55
C LEU A 93 4.30 -4.89 -14.22
N ARG A 94 5.09 -4.17 -13.46
CA ARG A 94 6.42 -4.61 -12.98
C ARG A 94 6.60 -4.27 -11.52
N ALA A 95 7.26 -5.15 -10.78
CA ALA A 95 7.76 -4.82 -9.45
C ALA A 95 8.85 -3.74 -9.55
N PHE A 96 8.91 -2.86 -8.57
CA PHE A 96 10.05 -1.96 -8.43
C PHE A 96 11.33 -2.75 -8.15
N ASP A 97 12.48 -2.21 -8.57
CA ASP A 97 13.78 -2.80 -8.29
C ASP A 97 14.00 -2.92 -6.77
N GLY A 98 14.31 -4.13 -6.32
CA GLY A 98 14.50 -4.46 -4.91
C GLY A 98 13.22 -4.86 -4.16
N ALA A 99 12.03 -4.91 -4.78
CA ALA A 99 10.78 -5.29 -4.09
C ALA A 99 10.82 -6.71 -3.52
N THR A 100 11.31 -7.69 -4.28
CA THR A 100 11.53 -9.06 -3.79
C THR A 100 12.57 -9.10 -2.67
N ASP A 101 13.66 -8.35 -2.85
CA ASP A 101 14.81 -8.36 -1.94
C ASP A 101 14.46 -7.75 -0.59
N ILE A 102 13.69 -6.64 -0.56
CA ILE A 102 13.29 -5.98 0.71
C ILE A 102 12.39 -6.88 1.55
N ILE A 103 11.45 -7.61 0.91
CA ILE A 103 10.56 -8.54 1.59
C ILE A 103 11.38 -9.67 2.23
N ARG A 104 12.29 -10.29 1.46
CA ARG A 104 13.16 -11.36 1.97
C ARG A 104 14.08 -10.85 3.06
N ARG A 105 14.63 -9.65 2.90
CA ARG A 105 15.46 -9.00 3.92
C ARG A 105 14.70 -8.79 5.23
N CYS A 106 13.46 -8.34 5.20
CA CYS A 106 12.63 -8.20 6.40
C CYS A 106 12.44 -9.54 7.13
N VAL A 107 12.20 -10.62 6.40
CA VAL A 107 12.11 -11.97 7.00
C VAL A 107 13.43 -12.42 7.60
N ASP A 108 14.56 -12.18 6.92
CA ASP A 108 15.91 -12.50 7.43
C ASP A 108 16.24 -11.71 8.70
N ASP A 109 15.72 -10.48 8.82
CA ASP A 109 15.82 -9.64 10.01
C ASP A 109 14.83 -10.03 11.12
N GLY A 110 14.00 -11.08 10.89
CA GLY A 110 13.06 -11.65 11.85
C GLY A 110 11.74 -10.90 11.96
N LEU A 111 11.37 -10.12 10.94
CA LEU A 111 10.09 -9.43 10.85
C LEU A 111 9.03 -10.31 10.16
N ILE A 112 7.79 -10.18 10.62
CA ILE A 112 6.62 -10.72 9.94
C ILE A 112 6.22 -9.75 8.84
N VAL A 113 6.07 -10.23 7.61
CA VAL A 113 5.72 -9.40 6.45
C VAL A 113 4.26 -9.60 6.08
N VAL A 114 3.51 -8.51 6.04
CA VAL A 114 2.11 -8.49 5.60
C VAL A 114 1.91 -7.41 4.54
N LEU A 115 1.17 -7.73 3.48
CA LEU A 115 0.74 -6.75 2.48
C LEU A 115 -0.60 -6.14 2.90
N ALA A 116 -0.72 -4.81 2.82
CA ALA A 116 -1.91 -4.04 3.22
C ALA A 116 -2.37 -3.13 2.08
N SER A 117 -3.13 -3.68 1.12
CA SER A 117 -3.56 -2.99 -0.10
C SER A 117 -5.04 -2.59 -0.05
N SER A 118 -5.37 -1.42 -0.60
CA SER A 118 -6.75 -0.98 -0.88
C SER A 118 -7.29 -1.47 -2.23
N ALA A 119 -6.49 -2.25 -2.98
CA ALA A 119 -6.88 -2.84 -4.25
C ALA A 119 -7.78 -4.07 -4.07
N SER A 120 -8.40 -4.53 -5.15
CA SER A 120 -9.19 -5.75 -5.15
C SER A 120 -8.35 -7.01 -4.86
N GLN A 121 -8.99 -8.08 -4.40
CA GLN A 121 -8.33 -9.36 -4.18
C GLN A 121 -7.65 -9.88 -5.47
N GLN A 122 -8.24 -9.61 -6.63
CA GLN A 122 -7.67 -10.01 -7.92
C GLN A 122 -6.39 -9.25 -8.24
N ASP A 123 -6.37 -7.93 -8.01
CA ASP A 123 -5.20 -7.09 -8.24
C ASP A 123 -4.07 -7.46 -7.28
N VAL A 124 -4.37 -7.68 -6.00
CA VAL A 124 -3.41 -8.20 -5.01
C VAL A 124 -2.82 -9.53 -5.44
N ALA A 125 -3.64 -10.45 -5.97
CA ALA A 125 -3.15 -11.74 -6.46
C ALA A 125 -2.21 -11.60 -7.68
N VAL A 126 -2.45 -10.62 -8.55
CA VAL A 126 -1.57 -10.30 -9.68
C VAL A 126 -0.26 -9.68 -9.16
N ALA A 127 -0.36 -8.69 -8.26
CA ALA A 127 0.81 -8.03 -7.67
C ALA A 127 1.74 -9.02 -6.96
N ARG A 128 1.19 -9.96 -6.16
CA ARG A 128 1.97 -11.00 -5.49
C ARG A 128 2.79 -11.86 -6.46
N LYS A 129 2.21 -12.23 -7.62
CA LYS A 129 2.95 -12.97 -8.65
C LYS A 129 4.08 -12.15 -9.28
N ILE A 130 3.89 -10.82 -9.41
CA ILE A 130 4.88 -9.90 -9.97
C ILE A 130 6.02 -9.68 -8.96
N ILE A 131 5.70 -9.57 -7.68
CA ILE A 131 6.67 -9.40 -6.59
C ILE A 131 7.54 -10.66 -6.42
N ASP A 132 6.99 -11.85 -6.67
CA ASP A 132 7.70 -13.14 -6.63
C ASP A 132 8.41 -13.42 -5.28
N ALA A 133 7.68 -13.20 -4.18
CA ALA A 133 8.15 -13.45 -2.81
C ALA A 133 7.07 -14.09 -1.91
N ASP A 134 6.14 -14.86 -2.48
CA ASP A 134 5.00 -15.45 -1.75
C ASP A 134 5.43 -16.32 -0.56
N ASP A 135 6.57 -16.97 -0.65
CA ASP A 135 7.17 -17.80 0.41
C ASP A 135 7.65 -16.97 1.64
N ALA A 136 7.82 -15.67 1.46
CA ALA A 136 8.25 -14.72 2.49
C ALA A 136 7.11 -13.82 3.01
N ILE A 137 5.94 -13.82 2.37
CA ILE A 137 4.78 -13.03 2.75
C ILE A 137 3.87 -13.88 3.64
N THR A 138 3.68 -13.45 4.90
CA THR A 138 2.84 -14.16 5.88
C THR A 138 1.37 -14.05 5.54
N ALA A 139 0.91 -12.86 5.17
CA ALA A 139 -0.48 -12.58 4.78
C ALA A 139 -0.56 -11.39 3.81
N ALA A 140 -1.68 -11.27 3.13
CA ALA A 140 -1.99 -10.12 2.30
C ALA A 140 -3.48 -9.79 2.45
N THR A 141 -3.80 -8.51 2.63
CA THR A 141 -5.17 -8.00 2.69
C THR A 141 -5.50 -7.16 1.47
N SER A 142 -6.77 -7.12 1.15
CA SER A 142 -7.39 -6.44 0.01
C SER A 142 -8.56 -5.57 0.47
N SER A 143 -9.18 -4.82 -0.43
CA SER A 143 -10.39 -4.03 -0.12
C SER A 143 -11.53 -4.86 0.45
N GLU A 144 -11.61 -6.17 0.12
CA GLU A 144 -12.66 -7.05 0.61
C GLU A 144 -12.47 -7.48 2.08
N ASP A 145 -11.30 -7.26 2.66
CA ASP A 145 -10.97 -7.63 4.05
C ASP A 145 -11.25 -6.50 5.05
N ALA A 146 -11.74 -5.34 4.60
CA ALA A 146 -11.98 -4.17 5.43
C ALA A 146 -13.33 -3.51 5.12
N GLU A 147 -13.96 -2.89 6.12
CA GLU A 147 -15.22 -2.15 5.93
C GLU A 147 -14.99 -0.85 5.14
N SER A 148 -13.79 -0.28 5.21
CA SER A 148 -13.43 0.98 4.56
C SER A 148 -11.96 0.99 4.17
N THR A 149 -11.67 1.52 2.97
CA THR A 149 -10.29 1.60 2.46
C THR A 149 -9.55 2.85 2.95
N LYS A 150 -8.25 2.97 2.64
CA LYS A 150 -7.44 4.15 2.97
C LYS A 150 -8.13 5.44 2.49
N PRO A 151 -8.13 6.51 3.27
CA PRO A 151 -7.36 6.77 4.48
C PRO A 151 -8.01 6.26 5.79
N SER A 152 -8.99 5.34 5.75
CA SER A 152 -9.44 4.63 6.95
C SER A 152 -8.34 3.66 7.42
N PRO A 153 -8.22 3.39 8.74
CA PRO A 153 -7.22 2.47 9.24
C PRO A 153 -7.60 0.99 9.06
N ASP A 154 -8.81 0.69 8.57
CA ASP A 154 -9.41 -0.65 8.60
C ASP A 154 -8.56 -1.70 7.83
N ILE A 155 -7.97 -1.30 6.70
CA ILE A 155 -7.04 -2.17 5.94
C ILE A 155 -5.80 -2.53 6.76
N LEU A 156 -5.24 -1.56 7.50
CA LEU A 156 -4.08 -1.83 8.35
C LEU A 156 -4.48 -2.66 9.57
N GLN A 157 -5.67 -2.45 10.13
CA GLN A 157 -6.18 -3.30 11.21
C GLN A 157 -6.37 -4.75 10.72
N ALA A 158 -6.97 -4.95 9.54
CA ALA A 158 -7.08 -6.27 8.93
C ALA A 158 -5.71 -6.93 8.70
N ALA A 159 -4.71 -6.14 8.27
CA ALA A 159 -3.35 -6.64 8.10
C ALA A 159 -2.67 -7.02 9.42
N LEU A 160 -2.89 -6.25 10.50
CA LEU A 160 -2.43 -6.60 11.85
C LEU A 160 -3.03 -7.93 12.31
N ASP A 161 -4.35 -8.07 12.17
CA ASP A 161 -5.07 -9.28 12.57
C ASP A 161 -4.60 -10.51 11.76
N ALA A 162 -4.41 -10.35 10.43
CA ALA A 162 -3.93 -11.42 9.55
C ALA A 162 -2.48 -11.85 9.85
N GLY A 163 -1.65 -10.92 10.34
CA GLY A 163 -0.26 -11.19 10.75
C GLY A 163 -0.13 -11.64 12.21
N ASP A 164 -1.20 -11.60 13.01
CA ASP A 164 -1.17 -11.74 14.47
C ASP A 164 -0.13 -10.78 15.09
N LEU A 165 -0.29 -9.48 14.76
CA LEU A 165 0.62 -8.38 15.10
C LEU A 165 -0.11 -7.30 15.92
N GLU A 166 0.64 -6.60 16.76
CA GLU A 166 0.18 -5.44 17.51
C GLU A 166 0.68 -4.15 16.84
N ALA A 167 -0.15 -3.10 16.79
CA ALA A 167 0.19 -1.82 16.17
C ALA A 167 1.47 -1.17 16.74
N THR A 168 1.78 -1.43 18.01
CA THR A 168 2.99 -0.95 18.71
C THR A 168 4.28 -1.66 18.28
N ASN A 169 4.18 -2.74 17.50
CA ASN A 169 5.31 -3.60 17.15
C ASN A 169 5.48 -3.72 15.64
N VAL A 170 4.99 -2.74 14.90
CA VAL A 170 5.06 -2.73 13.44
C VAL A 170 5.46 -1.37 12.90
N VAL A 171 5.99 -1.37 11.69
CA VAL A 171 6.17 -0.19 10.85
C VAL A 171 5.37 -0.37 9.56
N PHE A 172 4.82 0.70 9.03
CA PHE A 172 4.15 0.69 7.73
C PHE A 172 5.04 1.33 6.66
N ILE A 173 5.04 0.76 5.46
CA ILE A 173 5.79 1.27 4.30
C ILE A 173 4.79 1.53 3.18
N GLY A 174 4.75 2.79 2.67
CA GLY A 174 3.83 3.21 1.62
C GLY A 174 4.35 4.41 0.84
N ASP A 175 3.67 4.83 -0.25
CA ASP A 175 4.11 5.89 -1.16
C ASP A 175 3.19 7.12 -1.18
N SER A 176 2.04 7.03 -0.56
CA SER A 176 1.01 8.08 -0.62
C SER A 176 0.75 8.76 0.73
N VAL A 177 0.19 9.96 0.69
CA VAL A 177 -0.29 10.65 1.90
C VAL A 177 -1.41 9.85 2.59
N TRP A 178 -2.16 9.06 1.84
CA TRP A 178 -3.27 8.25 2.35
C TRP A 178 -2.78 7.11 3.23
N ASP A 179 -1.62 6.56 2.91
CA ASP A 179 -0.90 5.57 3.70
C ASP A 179 -0.49 6.13 5.05
N VAL A 180 0.17 7.28 5.02
CA VAL A 180 0.63 7.96 6.23
C VAL A 180 -0.55 8.33 7.13
N ILE A 181 -1.64 8.84 6.56
CA ILE A 181 -2.85 9.19 7.31
C ILE A 181 -3.52 7.95 7.91
N ALA A 182 -3.62 6.86 7.17
CA ALA A 182 -4.22 5.62 7.67
C ALA A 182 -3.39 5.05 8.84
N ALA A 183 -2.07 4.96 8.70
CA ALA A 183 -1.17 4.46 9.72
C ALA A 183 -1.16 5.33 10.98
N SER A 184 -1.21 6.65 10.84
CA SER A 184 -1.22 7.60 11.96
C SER A 184 -2.41 7.40 12.90
N LYS A 185 -3.57 6.96 12.38
CA LYS A 185 -4.78 6.69 13.18
C LYS A 185 -4.62 5.49 14.13
N LEU A 186 -3.68 4.60 13.83
CA LEU A 186 -3.30 3.48 14.67
C LEU A 186 -1.98 3.73 15.43
N ASN A 187 -1.41 4.93 15.32
CA ASN A 187 -0.09 5.29 15.86
C ASN A 187 1.05 4.41 15.30
N ILE A 188 0.90 3.88 14.09
CA ILE A 188 1.94 3.10 13.41
C ILE A 188 2.90 4.06 12.72
N PRO A 189 4.22 3.99 12.99
CA PRO A 189 5.19 4.81 12.28
C PRO A 189 5.24 4.42 10.80
N THR A 190 5.33 5.43 9.92
CA THR A 190 5.38 5.21 8.47
C THR A 190 6.74 5.61 7.91
N ILE A 191 7.38 4.68 7.19
CA ILE A 191 8.43 4.96 6.22
C ILE A 191 7.74 5.20 4.89
N ALA A 192 7.96 6.36 4.29
CA ALA A 192 7.34 6.70 3.01
C ALA A 192 8.34 6.64 1.85
N LEU A 193 7.83 6.34 0.65
CA LEU A 193 8.59 6.30 -0.59
C LEU A 193 8.05 7.32 -1.58
N THR A 194 8.94 7.94 -2.37
CA THR A 194 8.51 8.86 -3.43
C THR A 194 8.24 8.14 -4.77
N SER A 195 8.36 6.82 -4.82
CA SER A 195 8.20 5.99 -6.02
C SER A 195 6.83 6.11 -6.67
N GLY A 196 5.77 6.32 -5.90
CA GLY A 196 4.42 6.53 -6.43
C GLY A 196 4.14 7.93 -6.97
N GLY A 197 5.11 8.86 -6.87
CA GLY A 197 4.98 10.22 -7.42
C GLY A 197 4.52 11.28 -6.43
N THR A 198 4.36 10.94 -5.14
CA THR A 198 4.15 11.90 -4.05
C THR A 198 5.48 12.52 -3.66
N SER A 199 5.54 13.83 -3.47
CA SER A 199 6.78 14.50 -3.10
C SER A 199 7.16 14.23 -1.64
N GLU A 200 8.48 14.27 -1.35
CA GLU A 200 8.99 14.12 0.03
C GLU A 200 8.36 15.13 0.99
N ALA A 201 8.15 16.36 0.55
CA ALA A 201 7.53 17.41 1.39
C ALA A 201 6.10 17.03 1.79
N GLU A 202 5.28 16.56 0.86
CA GLU A 202 3.90 16.13 1.12
C GLU A 202 3.85 14.93 2.06
N LEU A 203 4.74 13.96 1.88
CA LEU A 203 4.81 12.78 2.74
C LEU A 203 5.24 13.14 4.18
N ARG A 204 6.21 14.05 4.32
CA ARG A 204 6.63 14.56 5.63
C ARG A 204 5.54 15.39 6.31
N ASP A 205 4.87 16.26 5.56
CA ASP A 205 3.75 17.07 6.08
C ASP A 205 2.57 16.19 6.52
N ALA A 206 2.36 15.04 5.88
CA ALA A 206 1.37 14.04 6.29
C ALA A 206 1.77 13.28 7.57
N GLY A 207 3.05 13.30 7.99
CA GLY A 207 3.55 12.68 9.21
C GLY A 207 4.48 11.48 9.02
N ALA A 208 5.00 11.24 7.81
CA ALA A 208 5.99 10.18 7.60
C ALA A 208 7.25 10.41 8.46
N VAL A 209 7.68 9.37 9.18
CA VAL A 209 8.86 9.42 10.07
C VAL A 209 10.14 9.57 9.25
N THR A 210 10.23 8.82 8.16
CA THR A 210 11.35 8.86 7.22
C THR A 210 10.83 8.72 5.80
N VAL A 211 11.52 9.36 4.86
CA VAL A 211 11.17 9.28 3.43
C VAL A 211 12.41 8.86 2.65
N TYR A 212 12.25 7.83 1.82
CA TYR A 212 13.24 7.37 0.86
C TYR A 212 12.73 7.59 -0.57
N ARG A 213 13.63 7.63 -1.52
CA ARG A 213 13.27 7.80 -2.92
C ARG A 213 12.50 6.60 -3.47
N ASP A 214 12.95 5.40 -3.14
CA ASP A 214 12.43 4.14 -3.65
C ASP A 214 12.80 2.96 -2.72
N ILE A 215 12.29 1.78 -3.06
CA ILE A 215 12.58 0.52 -2.34
C ILE A 215 14.08 0.20 -2.31
N ARG A 216 14.82 0.54 -3.37
CA ARG A 216 16.24 0.25 -3.45
C ARG A 216 17.05 1.04 -2.43
N GLU A 217 16.75 2.33 -2.29
CA GLU A 217 17.38 3.17 -1.27
C GLU A 217 17.00 2.71 0.16
N LEU A 218 15.75 2.31 0.38
CA LEU A 218 15.33 1.74 1.66
C LEU A 218 16.06 0.43 1.97
N LEU A 219 16.23 -0.46 0.98
CA LEU A 219 16.95 -1.72 1.13
C LEU A 219 18.42 -1.48 1.54
N GLU A 220 19.09 -0.49 0.94
CA GLU A 220 20.43 -0.08 1.33
C GLU A 220 20.49 0.42 2.79
N ALA A 221 19.41 1.09 3.27
CA ALA A 221 19.32 1.56 4.65
C ALA A 221 19.00 0.44 5.66
N CYS A 222 18.54 -0.74 5.24
CA CYS A 222 18.26 -1.86 6.14
C CYS A 222 19.50 -2.35 6.90
N ASP A 223 20.71 -2.17 6.34
CA ASP A 223 21.95 -2.51 7.03
C ASP A 223 22.18 -1.71 8.32
N SER A 224 21.53 -0.55 8.46
CA SER A 224 21.51 0.27 9.67
C SER A 224 20.32 0.00 10.61
N GLY A 225 19.48 -1.00 10.32
CA GLY A 225 18.31 -1.33 11.13
C GLY A 225 17.06 -0.48 10.85
N ALA A 226 17.03 0.29 9.76
CA ALA A 226 16.02 1.31 9.49
C ALA A 226 14.56 0.85 9.66
N ILE A 227 14.22 -0.39 9.25
CA ILE A 227 12.88 -0.96 9.40
C ILE A 227 12.69 -1.54 10.79
N ARG A 228 13.63 -2.40 11.22
CA ARG A 228 13.52 -3.14 12.48
C ARG A 228 13.49 -2.25 13.71
N ASP A 229 14.31 -1.21 13.74
CA ASP A 229 14.38 -0.30 14.88
C ASP A 229 13.09 0.51 15.05
N LEU A 230 12.43 0.89 13.94
CA LEU A 230 11.12 1.54 13.97
C LEU A 230 10.00 0.58 14.39
N ALA A 231 10.05 -0.69 13.98
CA ALA A 231 9.07 -1.69 14.40
C ALA A 231 9.19 -2.04 15.89
N ALA A 232 10.35 -1.78 16.50
CA ALA A 232 10.64 -2.04 17.91
C ALA A 232 10.52 -0.80 18.82
N SER A 233 10.16 0.38 18.26
CA SER A 233 10.07 1.65 18.99
C SER A 233 8.67 1.91 19.53
#